data_09cd7fbadf2a6c923d16a886bd42ba2b
#
_entry.id   09cd7fbadf2a6c923d16a886bd42ba2b
#
_cell.length_a   1.000
_cell.length_b   1.000
_cell.length_c   1.000
_cell.angle_alpha   90.00
_cell.angle_beta   90.00
_cell.angle_gamma   90.00
#
_symmetry.space_group_name_H-M   'P 1'
#
loop_
_entity.id
_entity.type
_entity.pdbx_description
1 polymer ?
#
loop_
_entity_poly.entity_id
_entity_poly.type
_entity_poly.pdbx_seq_one_letter_code
_entity_poly.pdbx_strand_id
1 'polypeptide(L)'
;MKIAIVHDWLVTYAGAERVLASLIKIWPEADLFSVIDFLSDQDRAQLGGKVATTTFIQRLPHAKTKYQRYLPLMPMAIEQLDLSGYDLIISSSHAVAKGVLCGPDQLHISYVHSPIRYAWDLQHQYLKEANLSAGLKGKVARMILHYMRMWDQRTSAGVDEFIANSHFIGARITKSYRRESTVIYPPVDTRGFALQEQKQDYYFTASRMVPYKRLPMIIEAFAAMPDKRLVVVGDGPEMEKAKAAAAHAPNVTLLGYQPFAVLQEHMRNAKGFVFAAEEDFGISPVEAQACGTPVIAFGKGGVLETVCGLDHPQPTGVFYPEQNAASLIAAIETFEAERSRITAQACRANAERFSEARFEQEMRQFVEHRLLAVRQTRQPPPTRPTSAPSGLVANELSARVVPIKSV
;
A
#
# COMPACT_ATOMS: atom_id res chain seq x y z
N MET A 1 -1.79 -7.08 27.10
CA MET A 1 -2.28 -6.26 26.00
C MET A 1 -2.75 -7.20 24.90
N LYS A 2 -4.01 -7.12 24.52
CA LYS A 2 -4.59 -7.94 23.47
C LYS A 2 -4.61 -7.15 22.16
N ILE A 3 -4.11 -7.74 21.08
CA ILE A 3 -3.88 -7.04 19.79
C ILE A 3 -4.75 -7.66 18.72
N ALA A 4 -5.46 -6.83 17.95
CA ALA A 4 -6.14 -7.21 16.73
C ALA A 4 -5.42 -6.61 15.50
N ILE A 5 -5.17 -7.43 14.49
CA ILE A 5 -4.76 -6.97 13.17
C ILE A 5 -5.93 -7.16 12.22
N VAL A 6 -6.33 -6.09 11.54
CA VAL A 6 -7.47 -6.11 10.60
C VAL A 6 -6.95 -5.84 9.20
N HIS A 7 -7.26 -6.72 8.25
CA HIS A 7 -6.88 -6.57 6.84
C HIS A 7 -8.13 -6.52 5.95
N ASP A 8 -8.06 -5.88 4.78
CA ASP A 8 -9.24 -5.71 3.92
C ASP A 8 -9.79 -7.05 3.45
N TRP A 9 -8.99 -7.85 2.73
CA TRP A 9 -9.35 -9.19 2.24
C TRP A 9 -8.11 -10.03 1.96
N LEU A 10 -8.25 -11.32 2.14
CA LEU A 10 -7.19 -12.30 1.96
C LEU A 10 -7.55 -13.26 0.82
N VAL A 11 -7.06 -12.99 -0.38
CA VAL A 11 -7.36 -13.78 -1.61
C VAL A 11 -6.08 -14.22 -2.32
N THR A 12 -5.02 -13.45 -2.23
CA THR A 12 -3.71 -13.71 -2.85
C THR A 12 -2.63 -13.03 -2.01
N TYR A 13 -1.43 -13.56 -2.01
CA TYR A 13 -0.29 -12.94 -1.35
C TYR A 13 0.40 -11.96 -2.29
N ALA A 14 0.28 -10.66 -2.00
CA ALA A 14 0.83 -9.57 -2.80
C ALA A 14 1.47 -8.48 -1.91
N GLY A 15 1.57 -7.24 -2.37
CA GLY A 15 2.29 -6.17 -1.65
C GLY A 15 1.71 -5.81 -0.29
N ALA A 16 0.39 -5.74 -0.16
CA ALA A 16 -0.27 -5.44 1.11
C ALA A 16 -0.14 -6.60 2.11
N GLU A 17 -0.21 -7.83 1.62
CA GLU A 17 -0.06 -9.04 2.44
C GLU A 17 1.39 -9.24 2.91
N ARG A 18 2.41 -8.71 2.22
CA ARG A 18 3.80 -8.65 2.72
C ARG A 18 3.90 -7.75 3.96
N VAL A 19 3.23 -6.60 3.95
CA VAL A 19 3.13 -5.75 5.13
C VAL A 19 2.41 -6.47 6.27
N LEU A 20 1.29 -7.12 5.97
CA LEU A 20 0.55 -7.93 6.94
C LEU A 20 1.43 -9.04 7.54
N ALA A 21 2.20 -9.76 6.72
CA ALA A 21 3.13 -10.79 7.19
C ALA A 21 4.16 -10.22 8.17
N SER A 22 4.72 -9.05 7.88
CA SER A 22 5.64 -8.37 8.79
C SER A 22 4.96 -7.90 10.07
N LEU A 23 3.71 -7.40 10.00
CA LEU A 23 2.94 -7.06 11.20
C LEU A 23 2.67 -8.29 12.08
N ILE A 24 2.31 -9.43 11.48
CA ILE A 24 2.12 -10.71 12.21
C ILE A 24 3.45 -11.19 12.82
N LYS A 25 4.57 -11.01 12.13
CA LYS A 25 5.90 -11.35 12.66
C LYS A 25 6.29 -10.48 13.85
N ILE A 26 5.89 -9.19 13.86
CA ILE A 26 6.11 -8.28 14.98
C ILE A 26 5.25 -8.66 16.18
N TRP A 27 3.98 -9.03 15.95
CA TRP A 27 3.00 -9.39 16.96
C TRP A 27 2.38 -10.76 16.66
N PRO A 28 3.12 -11.85 16.91
CA PRO A 28 2.65 -13.20 16.58
C PRO A 28 1.44 -13.65 17.42
N GLU A 29 1.22 -13.03 18.59
CA GLU A 29 0.05 -13.25 19.44
C GLU A 29 -1.22 -12.56 18.95
N ALA A 30 -1.12 -11.59 18.02
CA ALA A 30 -2.28 -10.83 17.55
C ALA A 30 -3.31 -11.72 16.85
N ASP A 31 -4.59 -11.48 17.11
CA ASP A 31 -5.69 -12.09 16.37
C ASP A 31 -5.86 -11.40 15.02
N LEU A 32 -6.11 -12.18 13.98
CA LEU A 32 -6.28 -11.68 12.60
C LEU A 32 -7.74 -11.62 12.22
N PHE A 33 -8.14 -10.49 11.60
CA PHE A 33 -9.49 -10.23 11.10
C PHE A 33 -9.43 -9.78 9.64
N SER A 34 -10.46 -10.16 8.86
CA SER A 34 -10.56 -9.74 7.45
C SER A 34 -12.02 -9.81 6.97
N VAL A 35 -12.37 -9.08 5.92
CA VAL A 35 -13.69 -9.20 5.28
C VAL A 35 -13.91 -10.64 4.79
N ILE A 36 -12.91 -11.21 4.12
CA ILE A 36 -12.89 -12.59 3.61
C ILE A 36 -11.48 -13.17 3.69
N ASP A 37 -11.39 -14.50 3.77
CA ASP A 37 -10.14 -15.26 3.76
C ASP A 37 -10.24 -16.50 2.88
N PHE A 38 -9.64 -16.44 1.69
CA PHE A 38 -9.57 -17.51 0.69
C PHE A 38 -8.14 -17.78 0.23
N LEU A 39 -7.14 -17.46 1.06
CA LEU A 39 -5.75 -17.76 0.73
C LEU A 39 -5.52 -19.25 0.48
N SER A 40 -4.62 -19.54 -0.44
CA SER A 40 -4.08 -20.88 -0.60
C SER A 40 -3.23 -21.27 0.62
N ASP A 41 -3.02 -22.57 0.84
CA ASP A 41 -2.14 -23.03 1.94
C ASP A 41 -0.71 -22.50 1.78
N GLN A 42 -0.21 -22.38 0.55
CA GLN A 42 1.09 -21.82 0.24
C GLN A 42 1.18 -20.34 0.62
N ASP A 43 0.17 -19.53 0.26
CA ASP A 43 0.11 -18.11 0.61
C ASP A 43 -0.08 -17.91 2.11
N ARG A 44 -0.91 -18.75 2.74
CA ARG A 44 -1.15 -18.73 4.18
C ARG A 44 0.10 -19.04 4.99
N ALA A 45 0.96 -19.92 4.51
CA ALA A 45 2.25 -20.20 5.14
C ALA A 45 3.12 -18.92 5.28
N GLN A 46 3.00 -17.96 4.34
CA GLN A 46 3.69 -16.67 4.42
C GLN A 46 3.16 -15.78 5.56
N LEU A 47 1.93 -16.05 6.04
CA LEU A 47 1.32 -15.39 7.19
C LEU A 47 1.49 -16.20 8.50
N GLY A 48 2.48 -17.10 8.55
CA GLY A 48 2.71 -17.97 9.71
C GLY A 48 1.57 -18.94 9.99
N GLY A 49 0.79 -19.31 8.96
CA GLY A 49 -0.36 -20.20 9.10
C GLY A 49 -1.62 -19.57 9.70
N LYS A 50 -1.62 -18.27 10.00
CA LYS A 50 -2.77 -17.60 10.61
C LYS A 50 -4.00 -17.64 9.71
N VAL A 51 -5.16 -17.87 10.33
CA VAL A 51 -6.49 -17.83 9.71
C VAL A 51 -7.24 -16.61 10.27
N ALA A 52 -7.88 -15.85 9.39
CA ALA A 52 -8.62 -14.67 9.83
C ALA A 52 -10.03 -15.02 10.32
N THR A 53 -10.49 -14.34 11.37
CA THR A 53 -11.91 -14.21 11.67
C THR A 53 -12.53 -13.33 10.59
N THR A 54 -13.55 -13.86 9.90
CA THR A 54 -14.12 -13.20 8.71
C THR A 54 -15.54 -12.70 8.94
N THR A 55 -15.98 -11.80 8.07
CA THR A 55 -17.34 -11.25 8.09
C THR A 55 -18.35 -12.20 7.43
N PHE A 56 -19.65 -11.84 7.47
CA PHE A 56 -20.70 -12.59 6.78
C PHE A 56 -20.49 -12.69 5.25
N ILE A 57 -19.72 -11.77 4.64
CA ILE A 57 -19.42 -11.80 3.20
C ILE A 57 -18.71 -13.07 2.80
N GLN A 58 -17.91 -13.67 3.68
CA GLN A 58 -17.23 -14.97 3.47
C GLN A 58 -18.17 -16.06 2.98
N ARG A 59 -19.43 -16.04 3.43
CA ARG A 59 -20.44 -17.06 3.16
C ARG A 59 -21.36 -16.73 1.99
N LEU A 60 -21.20 -15.56 1.37
CA LEU A 60 -22.07 -15.14 0.26
C LEU A 60 -21.69 -15.86 -1.05
N PRO A 61 -22.64 -16.06 -1.97
CA PRO A 61 -22.42 -16.72 -3.25
C PRO A 61 -21.25 -16.08 -4.04
N HIS A 62 -20.36 -16.89 -4.57
CA HIS A 62 -19.19 -16.43 -5.35
C HIS A 62 -18.24 -15.46 -4.61
N ALA A 63 -18.26 -15.37 -3.29
CA ALA A 63 -17.37 -14.51 -2.52
C ALA A 63 -15.89 -14.78 -2.85
N LYS A 64 -15.48 -16.03 -3.05
CA LYS A 64 -14.12 -16.41 -3.43
C LYS A 64 -13.64 -15.77 -4.74
N THR A 65 -14.50 -15.65 -5.75
CA THR A 65 -14.12 -15.24 -7.12
C THR A 65 -14.63 -13.88 -7.53
N LYS A 66 -15.64 -13.34 -6.84
CA LYS A 66 -16.35 -12.09 -7.22
C LYS A 66 -16.63 -11.19 -6.02
N TYR A 67 -15.78 -11.26 -4.97
CA TYR A 67 -15.97 -10.48 -3.74
C TYR A 67 -16.09 -8.97 -3.99
N GLN A 68 -15.44 -8.44 -5.02
CA GLN A 68 -15.54 -7.01 -5.36
C GLN A 68 -16.99 -6.56 -5.65
N ARG A 69 -17.89 -7.47 -6.01
CA ARG A 69 -19.33 -7.17 -6.19
C ARG A 69 -20.02 -6.82 -4.89
N TYR A 70 -19.45 -7.26 -3.76
CA TYR A 70 -19.95 -6.98 -2.42
C TYR A 70 -19.37 -5.70 -1.82
N LEU A 71 -18.62 -4.91 -2.60
CA LEU A 71 -18.07 -3.64 -2.15
C LEU A 71 -19.08 -2.75 -1.42
N PRO A 72 -20.35 -2.60 -1.88
CA PRO A 72 -21.36 -1.80 -1.16
C PRO A 72 -21.73 -2.33 0.23
N LEU A 73 -21.51 -3.61 0.50
CA LEU A 73 -21.79 -4.26 1.79
C LEU A 73 -20.58 -4.29 2.71
N MET A 74 -19.36 -4.11 2.19
CA MET A 74 -18.12 -4.19 2.96
C MET A 74 -18.05 -3.18 4.11
N PRO A 75 -18.55 -1.92 3.99
CA PRO A 75 -18.65 -1.00 5.12
C PRO A 75 -19.41 -1.60 6.31
N MET A 76 -20.62 -2.08 6.07
CA MET A 76 -21.42 -2.72 7.12
C MET A 76 -20.75 -3.98 7.67
N ALA A 77 -20.13 -4.79 6.78
CA ALA A 77 -19.53 -6.04 7.18
C ALA A 77 -18.32 -5.84 8.11
N ILE A 78 -17.44 -4.86 7.81
CA ILE A 78 -16.27 -4.59 8.64
C ILE A 78 -16.64 -4.02 10.01
N GLU A 79 -17.71 -3.22 10.08
CA GLU A 79 -18.25 -2.66 11.32
C GLU A 79 -18.89 -3.73 12.24
N GLN A 80 -19.18 -4.94 11.73
CA GLN A 80 -19.72 -6.06 12.52
C GLN A 80 -18.66 -6.92 13.20
N LEU A 81 -17.37 -6.68 12.94
CA LEU A 81 -16.30 -7.37 13.66
C LEU A 81 -16.27 -6.88 15.11
N ASP A 82 -16.43 -7.78 16.06
CA ASP A 82 -16.34 -7.45 17.48
C ASP A 82 -14.88 -7.37 17.92
N LEU A 83 -14.41 -6.14 18.08
CA LEU A 83 -13.07 -5.83 18.57
C LEU A 83 -13.06 -5.25 19.99
N SER A 84 -14.17 -5.32 20.74
CA SER A 84 -14.32 -4.71 22.06
C SER A 84 -13.34 -5.26 23.11
N GLY A 85 -12.85 -6.47 22.90
CA GLY A 85 -11.89 -7.13 23.82
C GLY A 85 -10.41 -6.83 23.56
N TYR A 86 -10.07 -5.89 22.67
CA TYR A 86 -8.68 -5.60 22.28
C TYR A 86 -8.23 -4.23 22.78
N ASP A 87 -6.95 -4.14 23.18
CA ASP A 87 -6.33 -2.89 23.64
C ASP A 87 -5.74 -2.08 22.49
N LEU A 88 -5.18 -2.80 21.48
CA LEU A 88 -4.54 -2.25 20.30
C LEU A 88 -5.16 -2.88 19.04
N ILE A 89 -5.56 -2.03 18.11
CA ILE A 89 -6.08 -2.40 16.80
C ILE A 89 -5.15 -1.83 15.73
N ILE A 90 -4.63 -2.69 14.86
CA ILE A 90 -3.79 -2.28 13.73
C ILE A 90 -4.55 -2.65 12.45
N SER A 91 -5.04 -1.65 11.71
CA SER A 91 -5.67 -1.91 10.41
C SER A 91 -4.67 -1.72 9.27
N SER A 92 -4.50 -2.75 8.44
CA SER A 92 -3.74 -2.73 7.18
C SER A 92 -4.73 -2.48 6.05
N SER A 93 -4.84 -1.23 5.59
CA SER A 93 -6.01 -0.76 4.84
C SER A 93 -5.68 -0.14 3.48
N HIS A 94 -6.38 -0.58 2.46
CA HIS A 94 -6.47 0.04 1.14
C HIS A 94 -7.94 0.22 0.69
N ALA A 95 -8.89 -0.23 1.54
CA ALA A 95 -10.32 -0.11 1.30
C ALA A 95 -11.11 0.12 2.59
N VAL A 96 -11.46 -0.94 3.32
CA VAL A 96 -12.45 -0.86 4.42
C VAL A 96 -11.89 -1.20 5.81
N ALA A 97 -10.72 -1.82 5.91
CA ALA A 97 -10.18 -2.31 7.19
C ALA A 97 -10.08 -1.25 8.29
N LYS A 98 -9.78 0.01 7.94
CA LYS A 98 -9.73 1.13 8.89
C LYS A 98 -11.11 1.51 9.47
N GLY A 99 -12.19 1.01 8.90
CA GLY A 99 -13.56 1.36 9.29
C GLY A 99 -14.13 0.50 10.43
N VAL A 100 -13.33 -0.31 11.09
CA VAL A 100 -13.73 -1.05 12.29
C VAL A 100 -14.16 -0.11 13.42
N LEU A 101 -15.08 -0.56 14.27
CA LEU A 101 -15.55 0.22 15.40
C LEU A 101 -14.59 0.01 16.58
N CYS A 102 -14.17 1.11 17.18
CA CYS A 102 -13.27 1.13 18.34
C CYS A 102 -13.92 1.85 19.52
N GLY A 103 -13.67 1.35 20.72
CA GLY A 103 -14.08 1.98 21.96
C GLY A 103 -13.09 3.06 22.43
N PRO A 104 -13.47 3.86 23.44
CA PRO A 104 -12.67 4.99 23.92
C PRO A 104 -11.35 4.56 24.58
N ASP A 105 -11.27 3.31 25.03
CA ASP A 105 -10.09 2.76 25.70
C ASP A 105 -9.17 1.96 24.79
N GLN A 106 -9.43 1.94 23.49
CA GLN A 106 -8.65 1.24 22.50
C GLN A 106 -7.75 2.23 21.74
N LEU A 107 -6.59 1.77 21.31
CA LEU A 107 -5.72 2.52 20.37
C LEU A 107 -5.88 1.93 18.97
N HIS A 108 -6.34 2.72 18.04
CA HIS A 108 -6.45 2.31 16.62
C HIS A 108 -5.39 2.99 15.76
N ILE A 109 -4.47 2.19 15.24
CA ILE A 109 -3.44 2.63 14.29
C ILE A 109 -3.77 2.06 12.92
N SER A 110 -3.88 2.91 11.90
CA SER A 110 -4.14 2.48 10.53
C SER A 110 -2.91 2.62 9.65
N TYR A 111 -2.36 1.48 9.20
CA TYR A 111 -1.36 1.45 8.13
C TYR A 111 -2.09 1.52 6.79
N VAL A 112 -1.96 2.65 6.11
CA VAL A 112 -2.69 2.94 4.88
C VAL A 112 -1.81 2.67 3.67
N HIS A 113 -2.19 1.66 2.88
CA HIS A 113 -1.57 1.41 1.58
C HIS A 113 -1.99 2.46 0.56
N SER A 114 -3.27 2.84 0.57
CA SER A 114 -3.86 3.96 -0.17
C SER A 114 -5.23 4.27 0.40
N PRO A 115 -5.70 5.52 0.45
CA PRO A 115 -7.13 5.81 0.46
C PRO A 115 -7.80 5.12 -0.72
N ILE A 116 -9.11 4.82 -0.63
CA ILE A 116 -9.84 4.07 -1.66
C ILE A 116 -9.70 4.75 -3.03
N ARG A 117 -8.60 4.48 -3.77
CA ARG A 117 -8.19 5.23 -4.98
C ARG A 117 -9.28 5.27 -6.05
N TYR A 118 -10.01 4.16 -6.25
CA TYR A 118 -11.08 4.07 -7.24
C TYR A 118 -12.35 4.83 -6.82
N ALA A 119 -12.47 5.24 -5.56
CA ALA A 119 -13.54 6.10 -5.09
C ALA A 119 -13.13 7.58 -5.05
N TRP A 120 -11.85 7.89 -4.94
CA TRP A 120 -11.31 9.25 -4.85
C TRP A 120 -10.73 9.74 -6.19
N ASP A 121 -9.45 10.03 -6.22
CA ASP A 121 -8.77 10.72 -7.32
C ASP A 121 -8.71 9.93 -8.64
N LEU A 122 -8.69 8.60 -8.59
CA LEU A 122 -8.65 7.75 -9.77
C LEU A 122 -10.04 7.26 -10.25
N GLN A 123 -11.15 7.78 -9.68
CA GLN A 123 -12.50 7.34 -10.02
C GLN A 123 -12.77 7.34 -11.53
N HIS A 124 -12.44 8.43 -12.22
CA HIS A 124 -12.73 8.56 -13.65
C HIS A 124 -11.94 7.58 -14.50
N GLN A 125 -10.70 7.32 -14.13
CA GLN A 125 -9.85 6.33 -14.80
C GLN A 125 -10.44 4.92 -14.63
N TYR A 126 -10.76 4.50 -13.40
CA TYR A 126 -11.34 3.17 -13.13
C TYR A 126 -12.69 2.96 -13.83
N LEU A 127 -13.55 3.99 -13.84
CA LEU A 127 -14.82 3.90 -14.56
C LEU A 127 -14.63 3.75 -16.07
N LYS A 128 -13.61 4.40 -16.65
CA LYS A 128 -13.27 4.27 -18.07
C LYS A 128 -12.70 2.87 -18.38
N GLU A 129 -11.79 2.37 -17.57
CA GLU A 129 -11.19 1.04 -17.72
C GLU A 129 -12.22 -0.09 -17.54
N ALA A 130 -13.22 0.10 -16.66
CA ALA A 130 -14.32 -0.85 -16.44
C ALA A 130 -15.46 -0.71 -17.46
N ASN A 131 -15.38 0.17 -18.46
CA ASN A 131 -16.46 0.49 -19.39
C ASN A 131 -17.76 0.96 -18.68
N LEU A 132 -17.62 1.69 -17.56
CA LEU A 132 -18.70 2.25 -16.75
C LEU A 132 -18.78 3.79 -16.85
N SER A 133 -18.21 4.38 -17.92
CA SER A 133 -18.22 5.84 -18.11
C SER A 133 -19.61 6.41 -18.39
N ALA A 134 -20.54 5.61 -18.95
CA ALA A 134 -21.89 6.03 -19.35
C ALA A 134 -22.94 4.95 -19.01
N GLY A 135 -24.21 5.28 -19.26
CA GLY A 135 -25.35 4.38 -19.08
C GLY A 135 -25.79 4.17 -17.62
N LEU A 136 -26.83 3.34 -17.42
CA LEU A 136 -27.42 3.10 -16.10
C LEU A 136 -26.44 2.42 -15.13
N LYS A 137 -25.66 1.45 -15.59
CA LYS A 137 -24.62 0.79 -14.80
C LYS A 137 -23.57 1.79 -14.29
N GLY A 138 -23.16 2.73 -15.15
CA GLY A 138 -22.23 3.79 -14.77
C GLY A 138 -22.82 4.77 -13.73
N LYS A 139 -24.11 5.08 -13.81
CA LYS A 139 -24.81 5.90 -12.78
C LYS A 139 -24.82 5.19 -11.44
N VAL A 140 -25.19 3.90 -11.41
CA VAL A 140 -25.18 3.08 -10.19
C VAL A 140 -23.76 2.97 -9.60
N ALA A 141 -22.76 2.72 -10.44
CA ALA A 141 -21.36 2.68 -9.98
C ALA A 141 -20.93 3.99 -9.30
N ARG A 142 -21.26 5.15 -9.90
CA ARG A 142 -20.95 6.46 -9.29
C ARG A 142 -21.67 6.68 -7.96
N MET A 143 -22.92 6.22 -7.84
CA MET A 143 -23.67 6.30 -6.58
C MET A 143 -23.02 5.44 -5.50
N ILE A 144 -22.58 4.22 -5.82
CA ILE A 144 -21.86 3.35 -4.90
C ILE A 144 -20.53 4.01 -4.48
N LEU A 145 -19.75 4.55 -5.44
CA LEU A 145 -18.49 5.21 -5.13
C LEU A 145 -18.69 6.51 -4.31
N HIS A 146 -19.80 7.22 -4.51
CA HIS A 146 -20.15 8.36 -3.66
C HIS A 146 -20.44 7.92 -2.22
N TYR A 147 -21.23 6.86 -2.03
CA TYR A 147 -21.46 6.25 -0.72
C TYR A 147 -20.15 5.80 -0.06
N MET A 148 -19.30 5.11 -0.80
CA MET A 148 -17.99 4.68 -0.31
C MET A 148 -17.11 5.85 0.15
N ARG A 149 -17.08 6.98 -0.57
CA ARG A 149 -16.34 8.18 -0.13
C ARG A 149 -16.86 8.77 1.16
N MET A 150 -18.19 8.89 1.30
CA MET A 150 -18.80 9.42 2.53
C MET A 150 -18.45 8.55 3.72
N TRP A 151 -18.54 7.23 3.56
CA TRP A 151 -18.21 6.27 4.61
C TRP A 151 -16.71 6.29 4.92
N ASP A 152 -15.87 6.26 3.91
CA ASP A 152 -14.41 6.26 4.01
C ASP A 152 -13.87 7.50 4.74
N GLN A 153 -14.42 8.67 4.42
CA GLN A 153 -14.09 9.93 5.09
C GLN A 153 -14.60 9.93 6.55
N ARG A 154 -15.85 9.50 6.80
CA ARG A 154 -16.43 9.43 8.13
C ARG A 154 -15.61 8.53 9.06
N THR A 155 -15.24 7.33 8.60
CA THR A 155 -14.50 6.35 9.41
C THR A 155 -13.07 6.77 9.70
N SER A 156 -12.50 7.72 8.95
CA SER A 156 -11.18 8.26 9.25
C SER A 156 -11.10 8.99 10.61
N ALA A 157 -12.24 9.45 11.14
CA ALA A 157 -12.31 10.05 12.47
C ALA A 157 -12.17 9.02 13.62
N GLY A 158 -12.46 7.74 13.37
CA GLY A 158 -12.30 6.65 14.33
C GLY A 158 -10.88 6.09 14.42
N VAL A 159 -9.95 6.59 13.60
CA VAL A 159 -8.53 6.19 13.63
C VAL A 159 -7.76 7.20 14.49
N ASP A 160 -7.04 6.73 15.49
CA ASP A 160 -6.20 7.60 16.32
C ASP A 160 -4.96 8.06 15.55
N GLU A 161 -4.26 7.11 14.93
CA GLU A 161 -2.99 7.37 14.24
C GLU A 161 -2.97 6.77 12.85
N PHE A 162 -2.52 7.58 11.87
CA PHE A 162 -2.30 7.12 10.51
C PHE A 162 -0.82 6.89 10.22
N ILE A 163 -0.50 5.74 9.63
CA ILE A 163 0.79 5.45 9.01
C ILE A 163 0.58 5.37 7.51
N ALA A 164 1.37 6.13 6.74
CA ALA A 164 1.38 6.07 5.29
C ALA A 164 2.56 5.23 4.80
N ASN A 165 2.37 4.45 3.73
CA ASN A 165 3.42 3.66 3.12
C ASN A 165 4.43 4.48 2.29
N SER A 166 4.16 5.78 2.07
CA SER A 166 5.00 6.74 1.36
C SER A 166 4.53 8.17 1.64
N HIS A 167 5.37 9.19 1.38
CA HIS A 167 4.95 10.60 1.40
C HIS A 167 3.85 10.87 0.36
N PHE A 168 3.92 10.18 -0.78
CA PHE A 168 2.87 10.24 -1.80
C PHE A 168 1.50 9.83 -1.25
N ILE A 169 1.43 8.77 -0.46
CA ILE A 169 0.20 8.36 0.22
C ILE A 169 -0.14 9.26 1.42
N GLY A 170 0.86 9.77 2.14
CA GLY A 170 0.65 10.79 3.17
C GLY A 170 -0.09 12.01 2.64
N ALA A 171 0.31 12.51 1.46
CA ALA A 171 -0.38 13.61 0.79
C ALA A 171 -1.84 13.25 0.42
N ARG A 172 -2.11 12.00 0.00
CA ARG A 172 -3.49 11.53 -0.25
C ARG A 172 -4.32 11.42 1.03
N ILE A 173 -3.74 10.96 2.14
CA ILE A 173 -4.40 10.92 3.47
C ILE A 173 -4.78 12.34 3.88
N THR A 174 -3.84 13.29 3.81
CA THR A 174 -4.11 14.69 4.12
C THR A 174 -5.22 15.27 3.22
N LYS A 175 -5.20 14.96 1.93
CA LYS A 175 -6.22 15.46 0.98
C LYS A 175 -7.59 14.87 1.24
N SER A 176 -7.69 13.55 1.47
CA SER A 176 -8.95 12.81 1.56
C SER A 176 -9.57 12.86 2.95
N TYR A 177 -8.73 12.77 4.00
CA TYR A 177 -9.19 12.64 5.39
C TYR A 177 -8.96 13.88 6.24
N ARG A 178 -8.15 14.85 5.76
CA ARG A 178 -7.71 16.00 6.56
C ARG A 178 -7.00 15.59 7.85
N ARG A 179 -6.24 14.50 7.79
CA ARG A 179 -5.47 13.94 8.89
C ARG A 179 -3.98 13.94 8.53
N GLU A 180 -3.15 14.10 9.53
CA GLU A 180 -1.70 13.87 9.43
C GLU A 180 -1.40 12.37 9.43
N SER A 181 -0.22 12.00 8.93
CA SER A 181 0.26 10.62 8.95
C SER A 181 1.77 10.58 9.11
N THR A 182 2.26 9.55 9.79
CA THR A 182 3.69 9.22 9.84
C THR A 182 4.03 8.30 8.68
N VAL A 183 5.12 8.56 7.97
CA VAL A 183 5.56 7.67 6.89
C VAL A 183 6.43 6.56 7.48
N ILE A 184 6.01 5.31 7.28
CA ILE A 184 6.80 4.11 7.50
C ILE A 184 6.73 3.29 6.21
N TYR A 185 7.82 3.29 5.45
CA TYR A 185 7.86 2.58 4.17
C TYR A 185 7.63 1.08 4.35
N PRO A 186 6.97 0.40 3.39
CA PRO A 186 6.68 -1.02 3.50
C PRO A 186 7.95 -1.87 3.51
N PRO A 187 7.87 -3.10 4.05
CA PRO A 187 8.99 -4.03 4.10
C PRO A 187 9.29 -4.58 2.72
N VAL A 188 10.57 -4.59 2.34
CA VAL A 188 11.06 -5.29 1.15
C VAL A 188 12.10 -6.31 1.59
N ASP A 189 11.97 -7.54 1.11
CA ASP A 189 12.96 -8.60 1.34
C ASP A 189 14.23 -8.31 0.54
N THR A 190 15.07 -7.41 1.04
CA THR A 190 16.33 -7.07 0.39
C THR A 190 17.36 -8.20 0.49
N ARG A 191 17.24 -9.10 1.48
CA ARG A 191 18.18 -10.20 1.70
C ARG A 191 17.97 -11.36 0.74
N GLY A 192 16.72 -11.59 0.32
CA GLY A 192 16.38 -12.59 -0.68
C GLY A 192 16.93 -12.28 -2.08
N PHE A 193 17.38 -11.04 -2.33
CA PHE A 193 17.92 -10.60 -3.62
C PHE A 193 19.44 -10.47 -3.54
N ALA A 194 20.16 -11.35 -4.27
CA ALA A 194 21.62 -11.32 -4.31
C ALA A 194 22.13 -10.16 -5.17
N LEU A 195 23.11 -9.41 -4.65
CA LEU A 195 23.81 -8.36 -5.39
C LEU A 195 24.58 -8.95 -6.57
N GLN A 196 24.45 -8.35 -7.74
CA GLN A 196 25.19 -8.68 -8.95
C GLN A 196 25.75 -7.41 -9.58
N GLU A 197 27.05 -7.29 -9.68
CA GLU A 197 27.71 -6.12 -10.28
C GLU A 197 27.83 -6.22 -11.81
N GLN A 198 28.16 -7.43 -12.28
CA GLN A 198 28.27 -7.68 -13.72
C GLN A 198 26.89 -7.94 -14.30
N LYS A 199 26.46 -7.07 -15.19
CA LYS A 199 25.15 -7.13 -15.81
C LYS A 199 25.24 -7.66 -17.24
N GLN A 200 24.21 -8.37 -17.67
CA GLN A 200 24.05 -8.79 -19.06
C GLN A 200 23.41 -7.64 -19.87
N ASP A 201 23.65 -7.64 -21.19
CA ASP A 201 23.17 -6.57 -22.07
C ASP A 201 21.70 -6.76 -22.47
N TYR A 202 20.79 -6.61 -21.49
CA TYR A 202 19.35 -6.53 -21.71
C TYR A 202 18.67 -5.72 -20.59
N TYR A 203 17.50 -5.16 -20.91
CA TYR A 203 16.59 -4.53 -19.97
C TYR A 203 15.53 -5.52 -19.51
N PHE A 204 15.01 -5.30 -18.32
CA PHE A 204 14.00 -6.16 -17.72
C PHE A 204 12.80 -5.36 -17.24
N THR A 205 11.61 -5.88 -17.41
CA THR A 205 10.40 -5.41 -16.74
C THR A 205 9.55 -6.60 -16.32
N ALA A 206 8.93 -6.49 -15.14
CA ALA A 206 8.06 -7.53 -14.60
C ALA A 206 6.89 -6.93 -13.86
N SER A 207 5.69 -7.32 -14.21
CA SER A 207 4.49 -6.98 -13.45
C SER A 207 3.27 -7.78 -13.91
N ARG A 208 2.20 -7.74 -13.11
CA ARG A 208 0.88 -8.12 -13.59
C ARG A 208 0.48 -7.19 -14.76
N MET A 209 0.07 -7.75 -15.89
CA MET A 209 -0.28 -6.99 -17.11
C MET A 209 -1.68 -6.36 -17.00
N VAL A 210 -1.76 -5.28 -16.24
CA VAL A 210 -2.98 -4.46 -16.07
C VAL A 210 -2.75 -3.05 -16.65
N PRO A 211 -3.79 -2.30 -17.06
CA PRO A 211 -3.66 -1.06 -17.82
C PRO A 211 -2.71 -0.02 -17.21
N TYR A 212 -2.75 0.21 -15.92
CA TYR A 212 -1.93 1.24 -15.27
C TYR A 212 -0.43 0.90 -15.20
N LYS A 213 -0.05 -0.38 -15.41
CA LYS A 213 1.36 -0.82 -15.49
C LYS A 213 2.03 -0.51 -16.80
N ARG A 214 1.26 -0.20 -17.86
CA ARG A 214 1.76 0.30 -19.16
C ARG A 214 2.77 -0.61 -19.86
N LEU A 215 2.70 -1.95 -19.69
CA LEU A 215 3.64 -2.86 -20.34
C LEU A 215 3.60 -2.77 -21.87
N PRO A 216 2.45 -2.67 -22.56
CA PRO A 216 2.42 -2.45 -24.00
C PRO A 216 3.24 -1.22 -24.46
N MET A 217 3.16 -0.09 -23.73
CA MET A 217 3.92 1.13 -24.01
C MET A 217 5.44 0.90 -23.85
N ILE A 218 5.88 0.13 -22.82
CA ILE A 218 7.29 -0.24 -22.68
C ILE A 218 7.75 -1.05 -23.90
N ILE A 219 6.96 -2.03 -24.33
CA ILE A 219 7.25 -2.87 -25.50
C ILE A 219 7.33 -2.03 -26.75
N GLU A 220 6.39 -1.12 -27.01
CA GLU A 220 6.40 -0.18 -28.13
C GLU A 220 7.67 0.68 -28.17
N ALA A 221 8.14 1.16 -27.01
CA ALA A 221 9.39 1.90 -26.91
C ALA A 221 10.59 1.05 -27.33
N PHE A 222 10.68 -0.20 -26.89
CA PHE A 222 11.77 -1.12 -27.26
C PHE A 222 11.66 -1.61 -28.70
N ALA A 223 10.48 -1.77 -29.25
CA ALA A 223 10.28 -2.06 -30.66
C ALA A 223 10.88 -0.97 -31.58
N ALA A 224 10.90 0.28 -31.13
CA ALA A 224 11.54 1.41 -31.82
C ALA A 224 13.09 1.47 -31.63
N MET A 225 13.66 0.62 -30.74
CA MET A 225 15.10 0.56 -30.44
C MET A 225 15.63 -0.87 -30.69
N PRO A 226 15.80 -1.31 -31.97
CA PRO A 226 16.10 -2.72 -32.28
C PRO A 226 17.45 -3.22 -31.75
N ASP A 227 18.37 -2.32 -31.39
CA ASP A 227 19.66 -2.59 -30.74
C ASP A 227 19.57 -2.80 -29.24
N LYS A 228 18.40 -2.57 -28.62
CA LYS A 228 18.17 -2.73 -27.17
C LYS A 228 17.30 -3.95 -26.90
N ARG A 229 17.81 -4.91 -26.14
CA ARG A 229 17.07 -6.14 -25.78
C ARG A 229 16.21 -5.90 -24.56
N LEU A 230 14.94 -6.36 -24.62
CA LEU A 230 14.00 -6.32 -23.49
C LEU A 230 13.48 -7.73 -23.18
N VAL A 231 13.52 -8.10 -21.89
CA VAL A 231 12.84 -9.28 -21.35
C VAL A 231 11.63 -8.81 -20.50
N VAL A 232 10.46 -9.38 -20.78
CA VAL A 232 9.19 -9.04 -20.14
C VAL A 232 8.63 -10.27 -19.44
N VAL A 233 8.39 -10.18 -18.13
CA VAL A 233 7.74 -11.20 -17.31
C VAL A 233 6.40 -10.70 -16.80
N GLY A 234 5.39 -11.53 -16.88
CA GLY A 234 4.07 -11.25 -16.34
C GLY A 234 2.94 -11.78 -17.20
N ASP A 235 1.74 -11.71 -16.65
CA ASP A 235 0.49 -12.10 -17.30
C ASP A 235 -0.65 -11.20 -16.83
N GLY A 236 -1.75 -11.18 -17.58
CA GLY A 236 -2.94 -10.41 -17.21
C GLY A 236 -3.76 -9.96 -18.42
N PRO A 237 -4.79 -9.14 -18.18
CA PRO A 237 -5.75 -8.72 -19.21
C PRO A 237 -5.14 -7.95 -20.38
N GLU A 238 -3.93 -7.37 -20.24
CA GLU A 238 -3.23 -6.65 -21.32
C GLU A 238 -2.27 -7.55 -22.12
N MET A 239 -2.22 -8.88 -21.87
CA MET A 239 -1.30 -9.79 -22.56
C MET A 239 -1.46 -9.75 -24.09
N GLU A 240 -2.68 -9.71 -24.62
CA GLU A 240 -2.89 -9.67 -26.08
C GLU A 240 -2.39 -8.35 -26.69
N LYS A 241 -2.50 -7.23 -25.99
CA LYS A 241 -1.92 -5.97 -26.43
C LYS A 241 -0.39 -6.01 -26.38
N ALA A 242 0.17 -6.64 -25.33
CA ALA A 242 1.62 -6.84 -25.21
C ALA A 242 2.18 -7.69 -26.37
N LYS A 243 1.50 -8.79 -26.73
CA LYS A 243 1.85 -9.63 -27.89
C LYS A 243 1.76 -8.85 -29.19
N ALA A 244 0.71 -8.05 -29.39
CA ALA A 244 0.54 -7.22 -30.58
C ALA A 244 1.66 -6.19 -30.70
N ALA A 245 2.06 -5.53 -29.60
CA ALA A 245 3.17 -4.57 -29.58
C ALA A 245 4.53 -5.24 -29.87
N ALA A 246 4.72 -6.50 -29.46
CA ALA A 246 5.94 -7.27 -29.68
C ALA A 246 6.01 -7.97 -31.05
N ALA A 247 4.93 -8.01 -31.84
CA ALA A 247 4.80 -8.85 -33.03
C ALA A 247 5.91 -8.63 -34.07
N HIS A 248 6.47 -7.42 -34.18
CA HIS A 248 7.53 -7.04 -35.10
C HIS A 248 8.82 -6.59 -34.41
N ALA A 249 9.00 -6.95 -33.12
CA ALA A 249 10.12 -6.54 -32.30
C ALA A 249 10.96 -7.77 -31.84
N PRO A 250 11.89 -8.27 -32.69
CA PRO A 250 12.68 -9.47 -32.40
C PRO A 250 13.60 -9.29 -31.17
N ASN A 251 13.86 -8.06 -30.78
CA ASN A 251 14.63 -7.67 -29.59
C ASN A 251 13.79 -7.73 -28.27
N VAL A 252 12.49 -8.01 -28.35
CA VAL A 252 11.59 -8.12 -27.20
C VAL A 252 11.19 -9.57 -26.94
N THR A 253 11.47 -10.09 -25.78
CA THR A 253 11.12 -11.46 -25.36
C THR A 253 10.02 -11.43 -24.31
N LEU A 254 8.83 -11.97 -24.62
CA LEU A 254 7.72 -12.14 -23.70
C LEU A 254 7.77 -13.54 -23.07
N LEU A 255 8.01 -13.65 -21.78
CA LEU A 255 8.10 -14.95 -21.07
C LEU A 255 6.78 -15.39 -20.43
N GLY A 256 5.75 -14.53 -20.43
CA GLY A 256 4.51 -14.82 -19.70
C GLY A 256 4.71 -14.85 -18.19
N TYR A 257 3.82 -15.54 -17.49
CA TYR A 257 3.99 -15.80 -16.05
C TYR A 257 5.20 -16.69 -15.80
N GLN A 258 6.04 -16.32 -14.84
CA GLN A 258 7.22 -17.08 -14.44
C GLN A 258 7.26 -17.27 -12.92
N PRO A 259 7.85 -18.36 -12.44
CA PRO A 259 8.14 -18.54 -11.01
C PRO A 259 9.06 -17.43 -10.49
N PHE A 260 8.94 -17.13 -9.19
CA PHE A 260 9.68 -16.04 -8.54
C PHE A 260 11.21 -16.15 -8.73
N ALA A 261 11.78 -17.34 -8.70
CA ALA A 261 13.21 -17.58 -8.94
C ALA A 261 13.69 -17.08 -10.31
N VAL A 262 12.87 -17.30 -11.37
CA VAL A 262 13.16 -16.82 -12.73
C VAL A 262 13.10 -15.29 -12.79
N LEU A 263 12.11 -14.70 -12.13
CA LEU A 263 11.99 -13.26 -12.03
C LEU A 263 13.21 -12.65 -11.32
N GLN A 264 13.65 -13.23 -10.20
CA GLN A 264 14.85 -12.79 -9.47
C GLN A 264 16.11 -12.89 -10.33
N GLU A 265 16.27 -13.99 -11.08
CA GLU A 265 17.41 -14.19 -11.97
C GLU A 265 17.48 -13.11 -13.05
N HIS A 266 16.37 -12.85 -13.75
CA HIS A 266 16.32 -11.80 -14.77
C HIS A 266 16.56 -10.42 -14.19
N MET A 267 15.95 -10.11 -13.04
CA MET A 267 16.13 -8.83 -12.36
C MET A 267 17.59 -8.61 -11.93
N ARG A 268 18.25 -9.66 -11.42
CA ARG A 268 19.64 -9.63 -11.00
C ARG A 268 20.61 -9.40 -12.17
N ASN A 269 20.35 -10.04 -13.31
CA ASN A 269 21.25 -10.02 -14.46
C ASN A 269 21.04 -8.83 -15.42
N ALA A 270 19.87 -8.19 -15.39
CA ALA A 270 19.55 -7.09 -16.30
C ALA A 270 20.43 -5.86 -16.04
N LYS A 271 20.77 -5.12 -17.11
CA LYS A 271 21.49 -3.85 -17.00
C LYS A 271 20.62 -2.70 -16.48
N GLY A 272 19.29 -2.81 -16.63
CA GLY A 272 18.33 -1.84 -16.12
C GLY A 272 16.95 -2.45 -15.97
N PHE A 273 16.22 -2.02 -14.95
CA PHE A 273 14.82 -2.38 -14.71
C PHE A 273 13.91 -1.25 -15.14
N VAL A 274 12.98 -1.53 -16.06
CA VAL A 274 12.07 -0.51 -16.61
C VAL A 274 10.74 -0.55 -15.86
N PHE A 275 10.32 0.61 -15.37
CA PHE A 275 9.11 0.75 -14.56
C PHE A 275 8.27 1.94 -15.03
N ALA A 276 7.07 1.65 -15.56
CA ALA A 276 6.22 2.68 -16.16
C ALA A 276 4.96 3.02 -15.34
N ALA A 277 4.75 2.37 -14.21
CA ALA A 277 3.56 2.58 -13.40
C ALA A 277 3.66 3.82 -12.50
N GLU A 278 2.53 4.52 -12.31
CA GLU A 278 2.34 5.39 -11.16
C GLU A 278 1.82 4.54 -10.00
N GLU A 279 2.64 4.28 -9.01
CA GLU A 279 2.33 3.45 -7.85
C GLU A 279 2.50 4.19 -6.52
N ASP A 280 1.91 3.63 -5.49
CA ASP A 280 1.89 4.21 -4.15
C ASP A 280 3.25 4.14 -3.47
N PHE A 281 4.06 3.11 -3.79
CA PHE A 281 5.43 2.94 -3.29
C PHE A 281 6.37 2.38 -4.38
N GLY A 282 6.02 1.23 -4.98
CA GLY A 282 6.85 0.56 -5.98
C GLY A 282 7.85 -0.42 -5.35
N ILE A 283 7.37 -1.59 -4.93
CA ILE A 283 8.22 -2.65 -4.35
C ILE A 283 9.24 -3.16 -5.38
N SER A 284 8.82 -3.43 -6.62
CA SER A 284 9.70 -3.99 -7.66
C SER A 284 10.91 -3.12 -8.01
N PRO A 285 10.82 -1.77 -8.08
CA PRO A 285 11.98 -0.89 -8.17
C PRO A 285 12.99 -1.06 -7.03
N VAL A 286 12.53 -1.30 -5.80
CA VAL A 286 13.42 -1.56 -4.66
C VAL A 286 14.05 -2.95 -4.76
N GLU A 287 13.29 -3.98 -5.16
CA GLU A 287 13.80 -5.33 -5.41
C GLU A 287 14.90 -5.33 -6.50
N ALA A 288 14.70 -4.56 -7.58
CA ALA A 288 15.71 -4.40 -8.63
C ALA A 288 16.99 -3.76 -8.06
N GLN A 289 16.87 -2.69 -7.28
CA GLN A 289 18.00 -2.04 -6.63
C GLN A 289 18.68 -2.96 -5.61
N ALA A 290 17.96 -3.83 -4.93
CA ALA A 290 18.54 -4.83 -4.03
C ALA A 290 19.45 -5.81 -4.80
N CYS A 291 19.16 -6.11 -6.07
CA CYS A 291 20.04 -6.85 -6.98
C CYS A 291 21.22 -6.01 -7.52
N GLY A 292 21.31 -4.72 -7.20
CA GLY A 292 22.25 -3.80 -7.83
C GLY A 292 21.84 -3.39 -9.24
N THR A 293 20.57 -3.54 -9.61
CA THR A 293 20.03 -3.20 -10.94
C THR A 293 19.44 -1.81 -10.91
N PRO A 294 19.95 -0.86 -11.72
CA PRO A 294 19.40 0.48 -11.86
C PRO A 294 17.96 0.49 -12.37
N VAL A 295 17.22 1.54 -12.04
CA VAL A 295 15.81 1.68 -12.42
C VAL A 295 15.62 2.81 -13.42
N ILE A 296 14.89 2.56 -14.50
CA ILE A 296 14.39 3.59 -15.42
C ILE A 296 12.89 3.71 -15.18
N ALA A 297 12.44 4.80 -14.57
CA ALA A 297 11.10 4.90 -14.05
C ALA A 297 10.33 6.12 -14.55
N PHE A 298 9.00 5.96 -14.70
CA PHE A 298 8.11 7.11 -14.82
C PHE A 298 8.17 7.95 -13.53
N GLY A 299 8.57 9.22 -13.65
CA GLY A 299 8.87 10.11 -12.54
C GLY A 299 7.62 10.59 -11.78
N LYS A 300 6.77 9.66 -11.29
CA LYS A 300 5.54 10.00 -10.56
C LYS A 300 5.14 8.92 -9.57
N GLY A 301 4.63 9.35 -8.42
CA GLY A 301 4.22 8.46 -7.34
C GLY A 301 5.36 8.10 -6.38
N GLY A 302 5.22 7.00 -5.67
CA GLY A 302 6.18 6.53 -4.65
C GLY A 302 7.56 6.18 -5.21
N VAL A 303 7.70 5.99 -6.52
CA VAL A 303 9.02 5.74 -7.15
C VAL A 303 9.99 6.90 -6.96
N LEU A 304 9.49 8.13 -6.81
CA LEU A 304 10.32 9.31 -6.50
C LEU A 304 10.96 9.25 -5.10
N GLU A 305 10.49 8.38 -4.24
CA GLU A 305 11.01 8.16 -2.88
C GLU A 305 11.94 6.95 -2.81
N THR A 306 11.76 6.00 -3.75
CA THR A 306 12.48 4.72 -3.76
C THR A 306 13.64 4.65 -4.74
N VAL A 307 13.75 5.59 -5.66
CA VAL A 307 14.84 5.70 -6.63
C VAL A 307 15.51 7.06 -6.49
N CYS A 308 16.83 7.10 -6.51
CA CYS A 308 17.63 8.32 -6.53
C CYS A 308 17.93 8.70 -7.99
N GLY A 309 17.44 9.87 -8.46
CA GLY A 309 17.68 10.39 -9.79
C GLY A 309 19.14 10.86 -10.02
N LEU A 310 19.44 11.32 -11.24
CA LEU A 310 20.80 11.75 -11.63
C LEU A 310 21.29 13.01 -10.91
N ASP A 311 20.42 13.76 -10.28
CA ASP A 311 20.71 14.91 -9.41
C ASP A 311 21.23 14.50 -8.03
N HIS A 312 21.06 13.24 -7.65
CA HIS A 312 21.56 12.71 -6.39
C HIS A 312 23.07 12.37 -6.51
N PRO A 313 23.89 12.59 -5.44
CA PRO A 313 25.31 12.23 -5.44
C PRO A 313 25.61 10.74 -5.74
N GLN A 314 24.70 9.86 -5.36
CA GLN A 314 24.74 8.42 -5.64
C GLN A 314 23.44 8.02 -6.35
N PRO A 315 23.32 8.26 -7.66
CA PRO A 315 22.10 7.94 -8.39
C PRO A 315 21.89 6.43 -8.50
N THR A 316 20.62 6.03 -8.47
CA THR A 316 20.22 4.61 -8.61
C THR A 316 19.32 4.37 -9.80
N GLY A 317 19.00 5.44 -10.55
CA GLY A 317 18.15 5.35 -11.71
C GLY A 317 17.95 6.65 -12.46
N VAL A 318 17.11 6.59 -13.48
CA VAL A 318 16.73 7.70 -14.34
C VAL A 318 15.22 7.84 -14.38
N PHE A 319 14.72 9.06 -14.30
CA PHE A 319 13.31 9.36 -14.42
C PHE A 319 12.95 9.90 -15.81
N TYR A 320 11.75 9.57 -16.30
CA TYR A 320 11.15 10.21 -17.45
C TYR A 320 9.81 10.88 -17.08
N PRO A 321 9.51 12.07 -17.65
CA PRO A 321 8.42 12.92 -17.18
C PRO A 321 7.04 12.57 -17.74
N GLU A 322 6.97 11.89 -18.90
CA GLU A 322 5.71 11.58 -19.58
C GLU A 322 5.55 10.09 -19.78
N GLN A 323 4.37 9.55 -19.48
CA GLN A 323 4.05 8.12 -19.58
C GLN A 323 3.75 7.74 -21.04
N ASN A 324 4.74 7.92 -21.93
CA ASN A 324 4.70 7.56 -23.37
C ASN A 324 6.03 6.96 -23.84
N ALA A 325 6.02 6.32 -25.02
CA ALA A 325 7.17 5.62 -25.57
C ALA A 325 8.34 6.57 -25.85
N ALA A 326 8.10 7.76 -26.40
CA ALA A 326 9.15 8.71 -26.75
C ALA A 326 9.92 9.19 -25.50
N SER A 327 9.22 9.48 -24.41
CA SER A 327 9.84 9.89 -23.14
C SER A 327 10.66 8.75 -22.52
N LEU A 328 10.20 7.50 -22.62
CA LEU A 328 10.96 6.33 -22.17
C LEU A 328 12.21 6.09 -23.01
N ILE A 329 12.15 6.25 -24.35
CA ILE A 329 13.31 6.13 -25.24
C ILE A 329 14.39 7.14 -24.82
N ALA A 330 14.03 8.42 -24.67
CA ALA A 330 14.95 9.47 -24.24
C ALA A 330 15.59 9.15 -22.86
N ALA A 331 14.82 8.57 -21.93
CA ALA A 331 15.37 8.15 -20.63
C ALA A 331 16.33 6.96 -20.73
N ILE A 332 16.11 6.03 -21.66
CA ILE A 332 17.03 4.93 -21.91
C ILE A 332 18.33 5.45 -22.54
N GLU A 333 18.28 6.39 -23.46
CA GLU A 333 19.46 7.06 -24.03
C GLU A 333 20.23 7.81 -22.94
N THR A 334 19.53 8.56 -22.09
CA THR A 334 20.13 9.23 -20.92
C THR A 334 20.77 8.22 -19.98
N PHE A 335 20.11 7.10 -19.69
CA PHE A 335 20.64 6.04 -18.84
C PHE A 335 21.93 5.44 -19.42
N GLU A 336 22.00 5.18 -20.73
CA GLU A 336 23.21 4.67 -21.38
C GLU A 336 24.38 5.67 -21.29
N ALA A 337 24.11 6.96 -21.50
CA ALA A 337 25.11 8.01 -21.42
C ALA A 337 25.66 8.18 -19.98
N GLU A 338 24.78 8.09 -18.97
CA GLU A 338 25.11 8.32 -17.56
C GLU A 338 25.39 7.02 -16.77
N ARG A 339 25.47 5.88 -17.46
CA ARG A 339 25.55 4.53 -16.85
C ARG A 339 26.72 4.39 -15.87
N SER A 340 27.84 5.03 -16.15
CA SER A 340 29.04 4.97 -15.31
C SER A 340 28.87 5.62 -13.93
N ARG A 341 27.89 6.52 -13.76
CA ARG A 341 27.58 7.18 -12.50
C ARG A 341 26.72 6.32 -11.57
N ILE A 342 26.03 5.32 -12.12
CA ILE A 342 25.06 4.49 -11.39
C ILE A 342 25.75 3.16 -11.06
N THR A 343 26.10 2.94 -9.79
CA THR A 343 26.79 1.73 -9.33
C THR A 343 25.83 0.72 -8.71
N ALA A 344 26.14 -0.56 -8.82
CA ALA A 344 25.36 -1.62 -8.19
C ALA A 344 25.32 -1.48 -6.65
N GLN A 345 26.42 -1.01 -6.07
CA GLN A 345 26.54 -0.76 -4.62
C GLN A 345 25.62 0.38 -4.17
N ALA A 346 25.52 1.48 -4.94
CA ALA A 346 24.62 2.57 -4.64
C ALA A 346 23.14 2.11 -4.71
N CYS A 347 22.79 1.29 -5.72
CA CYS A 347 21.47 0.68 -5.80
C CYS A 347 21.17 -0.18 -4.58
N ARG A 348 22.08 -1.07 -4.19
CA ARG A 348 21.94 -1.93 -3.02
C ARG A 348 21.79 -1.12 -1.73
N ALA A 349 22.66 -0.16 -1.51
CA ALA A 349 22.63 0.70 -0.32
C ALA A 349 21.29 1.48 -0.21
N ASN A 350 20.78 1.97 -1.32
CA ASN A 350 19.46 2.63 -1.34
C ASN A 350 18.33 1.65 -1.02
N ALA A 351 18.37 0.41 -1.56
CA ALA A 351 17.33 -0.60 -1.28
C ALA A 351 17.28 -1.00 0.20
N GLU A 352 18.44 -1.06 0.89
CA GLU A 352 18.48 -1.43 2.32
C GLU A 352 17.71 -0.46 3.23
N ARG A 353 17.47 0.78 2.80
CA ARG A 353 16.62 1.75 3.49
C ARG A 353 15.16 1.27 3.62
N PHE A 354 14.77 0.27 2.86
CA PHE A 354 13.41 -0.28 2.80
C PHE A 354 13.34 -1.73 3.30
N SER A 355 14.39 -2.20 3.98
CA SER A 355 14.47 -3.59 4.45
C SER A 355 13.38 -3.94 5.47
N GLU A 356 13.03 -5.24 5.55
CA GLU A 356 12.08 -5.75 6.53
C GLU A 356 12.51 -5.42 7.98
N ALA A 357 13.79 -5.55 8.29
CA ALA A 357 14.31 -5.28 9.64
C ALA A 357 14.07 -3.81 10.06
N ARG A 358 14.28 -2.85 9.14
CA ARG A 358 13.98 -1.43 9.36
C ARG A 358 12.47 -1.24 9.60
N PHE A 359 11.61 -1.83 8.77
CA PHE A 359 10.15 -1.75 8.95
C PHE A 359 9.71 -2.28 10.32
N GLU A 360 10.20 -3.45 10.72
CA GLU A 360 9.87 -4.06 12.01
C GLU A 360 10.29 -3.15 13.19
N GLN A 361 11.46 -2.56 13.10
CA GLN A 361 11.96 -1.63 14.12
C GLN A 361 11.12 -0.36 14.21
N GLU A 362 10.85 0.32 13.08
CA GLU A 362 10.08 1.56 13.05
C GLU A 362 8.64 1.33 13.52
N MET A 363 8.00 0.23 13.11
CA MET A 363 6.66 -0.11 13.54
C MET A 363 6.57 -0.36 15.05
N ARG A 364 7.52 -1.13 15.62
CA ARG A 364 7.58 -1.34 17.08
C ARG A 364 7.75 -0.02 17.84
N GLN A 365 8.72 0.78 17.45
CA GLN A 365 9.00 2.07 18.10
C GLN A 365 7.79 3.01 18.02
N PHE A 366 7.13 3.07 16.87
CA PHE A 366 5.95 3.91 16.69
C PHE A 366 4.81 3.47 17.62
N VAL A 367 4.47 2.18 17.62
CA VAL A 367 3.38 1.63 18.44
C VAL A 367 3.68 1.80 19.94
N GLU A 368 4.91 1.49 20.38
CA GLU A 368 5.32 1.65 21.78
C GLU A 368 5.21 3.10 22.25
N HIS A 369 5.68 4.04 21.42
CA HIS A 369 5.58 5.47 21.72
C HIS A 369 4.12 5.93 21.86
N ARG A 370 3.22 5.49 20.95
CA ARG A 370 1.80 5.84 21.01
C ARG A 370 1.08 5.23 22.21
N LEU A 371 1.39 3.98 22.56
CA LEU A 371 0.86 3.33 23.75
C LEU A 371 1.26 4.06 25.03
N LEU A 372 2.50 4.53 25.13
CA LEU A 372 2.96 5.32 26.27
C LEU A 372 2.22 6.65 26.37
N ALA A 373 2.05 7.35 25.26
CA ALA A 373 1.31 8.62 25.22
C ALA A 373 -0.15 8.46 25.67
N VAL A 374 -0.84 7.42 25.19
CA VAL A 374 -2.22 7.11 25.59
C VAL A 374 -2.32 6.79 27.08
N ARG A 375 -1.37 6.04 27.64
CA ARG A 375 -1.33 5.74 29.08
C ARG A 375 -1.12 6.98 29.94
N GLN A 376 -0.29 7.91 29.50
CA GLN A 376 -0.04 9.17 30.22
C GLN A 376 -1.27 10.09 30.23
N THR A 377 -2.00 10.19 29.11
CA THR A 377 -3.22 11.00 29.03
C THR A 377 -4.39 10.42 29.82
N ARG A 378 -4.39 9.12 30.09
CA ARG A 378 -5.43 8.41 30.87
C ARG A 378 -5.16 8.35 32.38
N GLN A 379 -3.98 8.76 32.86
CA GLN A 379 -3.77 8.89 34.29
C GLN A 379 -4.64 10.04 34.83
N PRO A 380 -5.48 9.79 35.85
CA PRO A 380 -6.22 10.89 36.48
C PRO A 380 -5.24 11.96 36.94
N PRO A 381 -5.60 13.25 36.83
CA PRO A 381 -4.75 14.31 37.34
C PRO A 381 -4.40 14.01 38.81
N PRO A 382 -3.16 14.27 39.24
CA PRO A 382 -2.76 14.03 40.62
C PRO A 382 -3.78 14.69 41.52
N THR A 383 -4.38 13.89 42.41
CA THR A 383 -5.33 14.39 43.41
C THR A 383 -4.63 15.51 44.15
N ARG A 384 -5.13 16.74 44.03
CA ARG A 384 -4.67 17.84 44.86
C ARG A 384 -4.80 17.38 46.33
N PRO A 385 -3.78 17.53 47.16
CA PRO A 385 -3.94 17.25 48.56
C PRO A 385 -5.11 18.10 49.06
N THR A 386 -6.12 17.43 49.61
CA THR A 386 -7.23 18.08 50.27
C THR A 386 -6.65 18.86 51.44
N SER A 387 -6.43 20.16 51.26
CA SER A 387 -6.24 21.07 52.36
C SER A 387 -7.51 21.00 53.19
N ALA A 388 -7.34 20.71 54.48
CA ALA A 388 -8.41 20.63 55.47
C ALA A 388 -9.31 21.88 55.38
N PRO A 389 -10.63 21.73 55.60
CA PRO A 389 -11.53 22.87 55.55
C PRO A 389 -11.32 23.76 56.75
N SER A 390 -10.80 24.96 56.55
CA SER A 390 -10.98 26.04 57.51
C SER A 390 -12.42 26.56 57.37
N GLY A 391 -13.09 26.62 58.51
CA GLY A 391 -14.49 26.75 58.73
C GLY A 391 -15.26 27.90 58.09
N LEU A 392 -16.54 27.64 58.00
CA LEU A 392 -17.71 28.51 58.13
C LEU A 392 -17.77 29.82 57.31
N VAL A 393 -18.71 29.89 56.39
CA VAL A 393 -19.87 30.79 56.52
C VAL A 393 -20.97 30.31 55.54
N ALA A 394 -22.13 30.00 56.06
CA ALA A 394 -23.37 29.76 55.32
C ALA A 394 -23.86 31.08 54.73
N ASN A 395 -24.21 31.06 53.45
CA ASN A 395 -25.14 32.02 52.88
C ASN A 395 -26.04 31.31 51.84
N GLU A 396 -27.32 31.23 52.22
CA GLU A 396 -28.42 30.74 51.40
C GLU A 396 -28.57 31.63 50.16
N LEU A 397 -28.57 31.03 48.99
CA LEU A 397 -29.18 31.59 47.79
C LEU A 397 -29.93 30.46 47.05
N SER A 398 -31.24 30.51 47.21
CA SER A 398 -32.21 29.68 46.53
C SER A 398 -32.15 29.92 45.00
N ALA A 399 -31.78 28.92 44.26
CA ALA A 399 -31.97 28.90 42.81
C ALA A 399 -33.17 28.02 42.45
N ARG A 400 -34.17 28.62 41.84
CA ARG A 400 -35.38 27.98 41.31
C ARG A 400 -35.00 27.03 40.16
N VAL A 401 -35.38 25.78 40.31
CA VAL A 401 -35.35 24.78 39.24
C VAL A 401 -36.62 24.96 38.41
N VAL A 402 -36.45 25.18 37.10
CA VAL A 402 -37.54 25.16 36.10
C VAL A 402 -37.51 23.80 35.42
N PRO A 403 -38.62 23.04 35.42
CA PRO A 403 -38.67 21.75 34.74
C PRO A 403 -38.86 21.91 33.23
N ILE A 404 -38.00 21.23 32.44
CA ILE A 404 -38.19 21.09 30.99
C ILE A 404 -39.20 19.98 30.74
N LYS A 405 -40.32 20.34 30.08
CA LYS A 405 -41.29 19.39 29.60
C LYS A 405 -40.75 18.66 28.33
N SER A 406 -40.89 17.33 28.36
CA SER A 406 -40.73 16.43 27.25
C SER A 406 -41.70 16.73 26.11
N VAL A 407 -41.17 16.75 24.87
CA VAL A 407 -41.90 16.49 23.64
C VAL A 407 -41.17 15.36 22.92
#